data_a6d35a6e1bafa39faee8b02e82c5416a
#
_entry.id   a6d35a6e1bafa39faee8b02e82c5416a
#
_cell.length_a   1.000
_cell.length_b   1.000
_cell.length_c   1.000
_cell.angle_alpha   90.00
_cell.angle_beta   90.00
_cell.angle_gamma   90.00
#
_symmetry.space_group_name_H-M   'P 1'
#
loop_
_entity.id
_entity.type
_entity.pdbx_description
1 polymer ?
#
loop_
_entity_poly.entity_id
_entity_poly.type
_entity_poly.pdbx_seq_one_letter_code
_entity_poly.pdbx_strand_id
1 'polypeptide(L)'
;MKHIYLNLKRFDVPTEFGGVNRIAPVAEWAEYIVKNTQDELKKYDRSEVEFAMYFPEVHLLNAAKAKTEDSPIKVGCQSVYRADTAVGGNFGAFTTNRPASAMVAAGCETTIIGHCEERNDKAGILAEAGVTDTDAVNRLLNQEIKCAIERGMTVLYCIGEKSEEQDQWQEVLGKQLEIGLKDVDKSKVVIAYEPIWSIGPGKTPAGKDYITKIARFVKEQTGGMDIVYGG
;
A
#
# COMPACT_ATOMS: atom_id res chain seq x y z
N MET A 1 3.63 -15.71 9.86
CA MET A 1 3.51 -15.81 8.38
C MET A 1 4.57 -14.94 7.74
N LYS A 2 5.13 -15.32 6.59
CA LYS A 2 6.00 -14.46 5.79
C LYS A 2 5.13 -13.69 4.79
N HIS A 3 5.39 -12.41 4.61
CA HIS A 3 4.66 -11.57 3.67
C HIS A 3 5.59 -11.09 2.57
N ILE A 4 5.21 -11.29 1.32
CA ILE A 4 5.93 -10.82 0.14
C ILE A 4 4.96 -9.98 -0.70
N TYR A 5 5.18 -8.69 -0.68
CA TYR A 5 4.30 -7.70 -1.28
C TYR A 5 5.05 -6.91 -2.35
N LEU A 6 4.46 -6.81 -3.53
CA LEU A 6 5.02 -6.13 -4.68
C LEU A 6 4.17 -4.90 -5.03
N ASN A 7 4.70 -3.72 -4.76
CA ASN A 7 4.12 -2.46 -5.25
C ASN A 7 4.62 -2.20 -6.67
N LEU A 8 3.73 -2.31 -7.64
CA LEU A 8 4.02 -2.14 -9.06
C LEU A 8 4.00 -0.66 -9.51
N LYS A 9 3.70 0.26 -8.58
CA LYS A 9 3.72 1.72 -8.84
C LYS A 9 3.09 2.06 -10.20
N ARG A 10 3.72 2.92 -11.00
CA ARG A 10 3.39 3.22 -12.40
C ARG A 10 4.44 2.63 -13.36
N PHE A 11 4.89 1.41 -13.07
CA PHE A 11 5.84 0.69 -13.93
C PHE A 11 5.21 0.18 -15.23
N ASP A 12 3.93 0.43 -15.43
CA ASP A 12 3.17 0.26 -16.67
C ASP A 12 3.48 1.31 -17.73
N VAL A 13 4.03 2.46 -17.34
CA VAL A 13 4.32 3.57 -18.26
C VAL A 13 5.44 3.18 -19.24
N PRO A 14 5.20 3.30 -20.56
CA PRO A 14 6.19 3.00 -21.59
C PRO A 14 7.42 3.91 -21.53
N THR A 15 8.53 3.40 -22.11
CA THR A 15 9.81 4.13 -22.07
C THR A 15 9.81 5.42 -22.89
N GLU A 16 9.01 5.51 -23.95
CA GLU A 16 8.84 6.74 -24.74
C GLU A 16 8.20 7.88 -23.96
N PHE A 17 7.50 7.59 -22.85
CA PHE A 17 6.95 8.55 -21.91
C PHE A 17 7.80 8.70 -20.64
N GLY A 18 9.03 8.19 -20.65
CA GLY A 18 9.94 8.26 -19.49
C GLY A 18 9.70 7.20 -18.43
N GLY A 19 8.83 6.21 -18.69
CA GLY A 19 8.59 5.08 -17.81
C GLY A 19 9.60 3.94 -18.00
N VAL A 20 9.28 2.77 -17.42
CA VAL A 20 10.17 1.60 -17.41
C VAL A 20 9.57 0.36 -18.08
N ASN A 21 8.33 0.43 -18.56
CA ASN A 21 7.67 -0.73 -19.15
C ASN A 21 8.32 -1.13 -20.48
N ARG A 22 8.82 -2.38 -20.50
CA ARG A 22 9.39 -3.05 -21.69
C ARG A 22 8.90 -4.49 -21.85
N ILE A 23 7.95 -4.93 -21.00
CA ILE A 23 7.60 -6.35 -20.92
C ILE A 23 6.33 -6.72 -21.70
N ALA A 24 5.37 -5.78 -21.80
CA ALA A 24 4.12 -6.01 -22.52
C ALA A 24 3.43 -4.69 -22.89
N PRO A 25 2.53 -4.67 -23.89
CA PRO A 25 1.63 -3.54 -24.12
C PRO A 25 0.87 -3.17 -22.84
N VAL A 26 0.60 -1.88 -22.64
CA VAL A 26 -0.05 -1.39 -21.40
C VAL A 26 -1.36 -2.13 -21.13
N ALA A 27 -2.17 -2.39 -22.16
CA ALA A 27 -3.45 -3.10 -22.01
C ALA A 27 -3.32 -4.56 -21.52
N GLU A 28 -2.17 -5.18 -21.71
CA GLU A 28 -1.89 -6.58 -21.35
C GLU A 28 -0.92 -6.70 -20.15
N TRP A 29 -0.39 -5.58 -19.68
CA TRP A 29 0.73 -5.55 -18.76
C TRP A 29 0.47 -6.31 -17.44
N ALA A 30 -0.67 -6.08 -16.79
CA ALA A 30 -1.00 -6.76 -15.55
C ALA A 30 -1.31 -8.26 -15.76
N GLU A 31 -2.01 -8.59 -16.84
CA GLU A 31 -2.26 -9.97 -17.24
C GLU A 31 -0.95 -10.72 -17.47
N TYR A 32 -0.01 -10.10 -18.19
CA TYR A 32 1.32 -10.67 -18.42
C TYR A 32 2.05 -10.98 -17.11
N ILE A 33 2.06 -10.04 -16.17
CA ILE A 33 2.72 -10.23 -14.86
C ILE A 33 2.08 -11.39 -14.10
N VAL A 34 0.78 -11.40 -13.95
CA VAL A 34 0.08 -12.45 -13.19
C VAL A 34 0.30 -13.82 -13.81
N LYS A 35 0.10 -13.96 -15.12
CA LYS A 35 0.27 -15.24 -15.82
C LYS A 35 1.70 -15.80 -15.75
N ASN A 36 2.70 -14.92 -15.80
CA ASN A 36 4.11 -15.35 -15.76
C ASN A 36 4.68 -15.54 -14.35
N THR A 37 3.91 -15.28 -13.30
CA THR A 37 4.39 -15.38 -11.91
C THR A 37 3.60 -16.38 -11.08
N GLN A 38 2.29 -16.49 -11.26
CA GLN A 38 1.44 -17.26 -10.34
C GLN A 38 1.80 -18.73 -10.21
N ASP A 39 2.22 -19.40 -11.29
CA ASP A 39 2.55 -20.83 -11.26
C ASP A 39 3.85 -21.10 -10.47
N GLU A 40 4.83 -20.22 -10.57
CA GLU A 40 6.04 -20.30 -9.75
C GLU A 40 5.76 -20.07 -8.26
N LEU A 41 4.81 -19.18 -7.95
CA LEU A 41 4.44 -18.87 -6.58
C LEU A 41 3.59 -19.98 -5.92
N LYS A 42 2.94 -20.84 -6.68
CA LYS A 42 2.22 -22.04 -6.17
C LYS A 42 3.12 -23.06 -5.46
N LYS A 43 4.45 -23.00 -5.67
CA LYS A 43 5.43 -23.86 -5.02
C LYS A 43 5.59 -23.59 -3.53
N TYR A 44 5.12 -22.45 -3.03
CA TYR A 44 5.22 -22.06 -1.63
C TYR A 44 3.95 -22.42 -0.87
N ASP A 45 4.13 -22.89 0.36
CA ASP A 45 3.00 -23.20 1.26
C ASP A 45 2.27 -21.91 1.65
N ARG A 46 0.99 -21.83 1.32
CA ARG A 46 0.12 -20.68 1.63
C ARG A 46 -0.11 -20.47 3.12
N SER A 47 0.13 -21.49 3.96
CA SER A 47 0.09 -21.33 5.42
C SER A 47 1.34 -20.63 5.96
N GLU A 48 2.42 -20.59 5.19
CA GLU A 48 3.69 -19.98 5.58
C GLU A 48 3.98 -18.65 4.88
N VAL A 49 3.53 -18.49 3.61
CA VAL A 49 3.85 -17.33 2.78
C VAL A 49 2.61 -16.75 2.13
N GLU A 50 2.43 -15.46 2.28
CA GLU A 50 1.40 -14.67 1.60
C GLU A 50 2.04 -13.80 0.50
N PHE A 51 1.39 -13.76 -0.68
CA PHE A 51 1.79 -12.91 -1.80
C PHE A 51 0.70 -11.90 -2.13
N ALA A 52 1.07 -10.62 -2.29
CA ALA A 52 0.20 -9.61 -2.83
C ALA A 52 0.91 -8.76 -3.88
N MET A 53 0.16 -8.35 -4.91
CA MET A 53 0.65 -7.44 -5.95
C MET A 53 -0.30 -6.25 -6.06
N TYR A 54 0.25 -5.05 -5.89
CA TYR A 54 -0.51 -3.80 -5.93
C TYR A 54 -0.37 -3.15 -7.30
N PHE A 55 -1.47 -3.13 -8.04
CA PHE A 55 -1.55 -2.59 -9.40
C PHE A 55 -2.17 -1.20 -9.43
N PRO A 56 -1.81 -0.36 -10.42
CA PRO A 56 -2.59 0.81 -10.78
C PRO A 56 -4.04 0.43 -11.11
N GLU A 57 -4.98 1.31 -10.81
CA GLU A 57 -6.42 1.06 -10.96
C GLU A 57 -6.81 0.56 -12.35
N VAL A 58 -6.23 1.14 -13.40
CA VAL A 58 -6.48 0.77 -14.81
C VAL A 58 -6.21 -0.71 -15.13
N HIS A 59 -5.43 -1.39 -14.32
CA HIS A 59 -5.00 -2.78 -14.52
C HIS A 59 -5.73 -3.81 -13.66
N LEU A 60 -6.51 -3.39 -12.67
CA LEU A 60 -7.09 -4.28 -11.67
C LEU A 60 -7.97 -5.38 -12.25
N LEU A 61 -8.86 -5.03 -13.19
CA LEU A 61 -9.74 -6.00 -13.84
C LEU A 61 -8.96 -7.08 -14.62
N ASN A 62 -7.90 -6.66 -15.32
CA ASN A 62 -7.06 -7.59 -16.08
C ASN A 62 -6.22 -8.47 -15.13
N ALA A 63 -5.69 -7.92 -14.07
CA ALA A 63 -4.98 -8.68 -13.05
C ALA A 63 -5.90 -9.73 -12.38
N ALA A 64 -7.10 -9.33 -11.98
CA ALA A 64 -8.07 -10.22 -11.35
C ALA A 64 -8.51 -11.34 -12.28
N LYS A 65 -8.79 -11.04 -13.56
CA LYS A 65 -9.18 -12.03 -14.57
C LYS A 65 -8.07 -13.01 -14.94
N ALA A 66 -6.80 -12.60 -14.83
CA ALA A 66 -5.65 -13.42 -15.16
C ALA A 66 -5.32 -14.47 -14.08
N LYS A 67 -5.84 -14.32 -12.86
CA LYS A 67 -5.68 -15.30 -11.79
C LYS A 67 -6.40 -16.61 -12.14
N THR A 68 -5.70 -17.72 -11.91
CA THR A 68 -6.35 -19.04 -11.84
C THR A 68 -7.01 -19.21 -10.46
N GLU A 69 -7.93 -20.14 -10.34
CA GLU A 69 -8.65 -20.41 -9.08
C GLU A 69 -7.70 -20.75 -7.93
N ASP A 70 -6.60 -21.42 -8.24
CA ASP A 70 -5.53 -21.82 -7.32
C ASP A 70 -4.38 -20.82 -7.23
N SER A 71 -4.51 -19.60 -7.80
CA SER A 71 -3.46 -18.58 -7.73
C SER A 71 -3.23 -18.12 -6.28
N PRO A 72 -1.97 -18.07 -5.80
CA PRO A 72 -1.66 -17.59 -4.46
C PRO A 72 -1.60 -16.05 -4.36
N ILE A 73 -1.74 -15.34 -5.50
CA ILE A 73 -1.58 -13.90 -5.55
C ILE A 73 -2.87 -13.22 -5.07
N LYS A 74 -2.77 -12.36 -4.08
CA LYS A 74 -3.80 -11.37 -3.76
C LYS A 74 -3.61 -10.15 -4.67
N VAL A 75 -4.66 -9.79 -5.40
CA VAL A 75 -4.66 -8.55 -6.18
C VAL A 75 -5.01 -7.39 -5.27
N GLY A 76 -4.19 -6.36 -5.30
CA GLY A 76 -4.35 -5.16 -4.51
C GLY A 76 -4.37 -3.89 -5.35
N CYS A 77 -5.02 -2.85 -4.83
CA CYS A 77 -4.99 -1.50 -5.38
C CYS A 77 -4.01 -0.59 -4.64
N GLN A 78 -3.67 0.53 -5.25
CA GLN A 78 -2.78 1.55 -4.71
C GLN A 78 -3.62 2.65 -4.06
N SER A 79 -3.99 2.44 -2.78
CA SER A 79 -4.87 3.25 -1.95
C SER A 79 -6.36 3.20 -2.33
N VAL A 80 -7.18 3.68 -1.43
CA VAL A 80 -8.62 3.92 -1.61
C VAL A 80 -8.98 5.32 -1.12
N TYR A 81 -10.16 5.80 -1.48
CA TYR A 81 -10.63 7.09 -1.02
C TYR A 81 -11.14 7.01 0.43
N ARG A 82 -11.04 8.12 1.16
CA ARG A 82 -11.45 8.28 2.57
C ARG A 82 -12.96 8.31 2.84
N ALA A 83 -13.76 8.05 1.82
CA ALA A 83 -15.21 7.87 1.91
C ALA A 83 -15.64 6.81 0.91
N ASP A 84 -16.81 6.20 1.11
CA ASP A 84 -17.29 5.11 0.29
C ASP A 84 -18.78 5.25 -0.05
N THR A 85 -19.26 4.41 -0.95
CA THR A 85 -20.68 4.30 -1.29
C THR A 85 -21.46 3.73 -0.11
N ALA A 86 -22.72 4.12 0.02
CA ALA A 86 -23.66 3.56 0.97
C ALA A 86 -25.03 3.32 0.30
N VAL A 87 -25.74 2.30 0.76
CA VAL A 87 -27.11 2.05 0.30
C VAL A 87 -28.00 3.22 0.66
N GLY A 88 -28.67 3.80 -0.34
CA GLY A 88 -29.48 5.02 -0.16
C GLY A 88 -28.65 6.31 -0.04
N GLY A 89 -27.33 6.22 -0.22
CA GLY A 89 -26.38 7.33 -0.08
C GLY A 89 -26.09 8.04 -1.41
N ASN A 90 -24.81 8.25 -1.68
CA ASN A 90 -24.29 9.12 -2.75
C ASN A 90 -24.30 8.53 -4.18
N PHE A 91 -24.86 7.32 -4.38
CA PHE A 91 -25.03 6.66 -5.68
C PHE A 91 -23.74 6.44 -6.50
N GLY A 92 -22.55 6.53 -5.88
CA GLY A 92 -21.27 6.46 -6.60
C GLY A 92 -20.76 7.81 -7.11
N ALA A 93 -21.21 8.92 -6.55
CA ALA A 93 -20.75 10.26 -6.91
C ALA A 93 -19.33 10.54 -6.37
N PHE A 94 -18.33 9.83 -6.90
CA PHE A 94 -16.92 9.86 -6.53
C PHE A 94 -16.02 10.05 -7.76
N THR A 95 -16.38 10.94 -8.67
CA THR A 95 -15.56 11.26 -9.83
C THR A 95 -14.12 11.56 -9.40
N THR A 96 -13.14 10.95 -10.06
CA THR A 96 -11.69 10.99 -9.76
C THR A 96 -11.22 10.24 -8.52
N ASN A 97 -12.11 9.78 -7.65
CA ASN A 97 -11.75 9.06 -6.44
C ASN A 97 -11.99 7.55 -6.59
N ARG A 98 -11.32 6.76 -5.78
CA ARG A 98 -11.33 5.30 -5.79
C ARG A 98 -11.99 4.76 -4.51
N PRO A 99 -13.31 4.77 -4.38
CA PRO A 99 -13.95 4.21 -3.19
C PRO A 99 -13.63 2.71 -3.05
N ALA A 100 -13.50 2.25 -1.81
CA ALA A 100 -13.13 0.86 -1.52
C ALA A 100 -14.10 -0.14 -2.16
N SER A 101 -15.40 0.18 -2.20
CA SER A 101 -16.43 -0.62 -2.88
C SER A 101 -16.11 -0.85 -4.35
N ALA A 102 -15.64 0.17 -5.07
CA ALA A 102 -15.27 0.04 -6.48
C ALA A 102 -14.04 -0.85 -6.67
N MET A 103 -13.06 -0.74 -5.76
CA MET A 103 -11.85 -1.57 -5.81
C MET A 103 -12.17 -3.04 -5.53
N VAL A 104 -13.01 -3.34 -4.55
CA VAL A 104 -13.50 -4.70 -4.28
C VAL A 104 -14.29 -5.25 -5.46
N ALA A 105 -15.16 -4.44 -6.06
CA ALA A 105 -15.91 -4.84 -7.27
C ALA A 105 -14.99 -5.11 -8.48
N ALA A 106 -13.81 -4.48 -8.53
CA ALA A 106 -12.79 -4.76 -9.53
C ALA A 106 -11.94 -6.01 -9.22
N GLY A 107 -12.17 -6.68 -8.08
CA GLY A 107 -11.49 -7.91 -7.68
C GLY A 107 -10.31 -7.71 -6.70
N CYS A 108 -10.20 -6.53 -6.08
CA CYS A 108 -9.16 -6.30 -5.06
C CYS A 108 -9.48 -6.99 -3.74
N GLU A 109 -8.50 -7.67 -3.19
CA GLU A 109 -8.54 -8.34 -1.89
C GLU A 109 -7.77 -7.53 -0.81
N THR A 110 -6.88 -6.64 -1.25
CA THR A 110 -5.98 -5.87 -0.39
C THR A 110 -5.71 -4.48 -0.98
N THR A 111 -5.19 -3.59 -0.17
CA THR A 111 -4.76 -2.25 -0.61
C THR A 111 -3.48 -1.81 0.11
N ILE A 112 -2.63 -1.02 -0.56
CA ILE A 112 -1.50 -0.33 0.06
C ILE A 112 -1.92 1.10 0.38
N ILE A 113 -1.76 1.54 1.62
CA ILE A 113 -2.15 2.88 2.08
C ILE A 113 -1.00 3.54 2.82
N GLY A 114 -0.78 4.83 2.61
CA GLY A 114 0.24 5.60 3.31
C GLY A 114 1.65 5.48 2.73
N HIS A 115 1.81 4.93 1.51
CA HIS A 115 3.08 4.97 0.79
C HIS A 115 3.63 6.39 0.73
N CYS A 116 4.96 6.54 0.71
CA CYS A 116 5.61 7.85 0.76
C CYS A 116 5.11 8.82 -0.33
N GLU A 117 4.80 8.33 -1.52
CA GLU A 117 4.26 9.14 -2.62
C GLU A 117 2.86 9.67 -2.28
N GLU A 118 2.00 8.87 -1.68
CA GLU A 118 0.66 9.28 -1.23
C GLU A 118 0.73 10.30 -0.09
N ARG A 119 1.62 10.08 0.89
CA ARG A 119 1.85 11.02 1.99
C ARG A 119 2.35 12.37 1.48
N ASN A 120 3.29 12.36 0.53
CA ASN A 120 3.84 13.57 -0.07
C ASN A 120 2.78 14.34 -0.87
N ASP A 121 1.93 13.68 -1.63
CA ASP A 121 0.83 14.31 -2.36
C ASP A 121 -0.15 15.01 -1.41
N LYS A 122 -0.64 14.28 -0.39
CA LYS A 122 -1.54 14.85 0.62
C LYS A 122 -0.91 16.02 1.38
N ALA A 123 0.35 15.88 1.78
CA ALA A 123 1.09 16.95 2.46
C ALA A 123 1.29 18.17 1.54
N GLY A 124 1.58 17.95 0.25
CA GLY A 124 1.71 19.02 -0.75
C GLY A 124 0.42 19.82 -0.91
N ILE A 125 -0.71 19.13 -1.04
CA ILE A 125 -2.03 19.79 -1.12
C ILE A 125 -2.32 20.64 0.13
N LEU A 126 -2.01 20.14 1.33
CA LEU A 126 -2.18 20.88 2.58
C LEU A 126 -1.24 22.08 2.65
N ALA A 127 -0.01 21.95 2.19
CA ALA A 127 0.98 23.02 2.17
C ALA A 127 0.57 24.19 1.27
N GLU A 128 -0.07 23.92 0.11
CA GLU A 128 -0.65 24.97 -0.76
C GLU A 128 -1.72 25.83 -0.03
N ALA A 129 -2.39 25.24 0.95
CA ALA A 129 -3.34 25.94 1.82
C ALA A 129 -2.68 26.54 3.08
N GLY A 130 -1.35 26.52 3.18
CA GLY A 130 -0.61 27.01 4.35
C GLY A 130 -0.68 26.10 5.58
N VAL A 131 -1.10 24.85 5.42
CA VAL A 131 -1.20 23.87 6.49
C VAL A 131 0.02 22.94 6.45
N THR A 132 0.77 22.89 7.54
CA THR A 132 1.97 22.03 7.69
C THR A 132 1.76 20.91 8.70
N ASP A 133 0.53 20.69 9.17
CA ASP A 133 0.18 19.65 10.14
C ASP A 133 0.25 18.25 9.49
N THR A 134 1.32 17.51 9.79
CA THR A 134 1.51 16.13 9.32
C THR A 134 0.51 15.15 9.93
N ASP A 135 -0.06 15.47 11.12
CA ASP A 135 -1.10 14.65 11.74
C ASP A 135 -2.40 14.68 10.91
N ALA A 136 -2.65 15.74 10.15
CA ALA A 136 -3.77 15.79 9.21
C ALA A 136 -3.65 14.70 8.14
N VAL A 137 -2.45 14.47 7.61
CA VAL A 137 -2.19 13.36 6.66
C VAL A 137 -2.50 12.01 7.31
N ASN A 138 -2.01 11.78 8.54
CA ASN A 138 -2.27 10.54 9.26
C ASN A 138 -3.78 10.31 9.52
N ARG A 139 -4.53 11.35 9.82
CA ARG A 139 -6.01 11.28 9.97
C ARG A 139 -6.72 10.94 8.67
N LEU A 140 -6.27 11.47 7.53
CA LEU A 140 -6.83 11.13 6.22
C LEU A 140 -6.57 9.65 5.89
N LEU A 141 -5.34 9.18 6.10
CA LEU A 141 -4.99 7.77 5.87
C LEU A 141 -5.75 6.82 6.80
N ASN A 142 -6.01 7.21 8.05
CA ASN A 142 -6.85 6.44 8.97
C ASN A 142 -8.28 6.23 8.41
N GLN A 143 -8.86 7.26 7.80
CA GLN A 143 -10.18 7.15 7.17
C GLN A 143 -10.15 6.18 5.98
N GLU A 144 -9.09 6.22 5.16
CA GLU A 144 -8.91 5.29 4.03
C GLU A 144 -8.76 3.85 4.52
N ILE A 145 -7.97 3.61 5.58
CA ILE A 145 -7.83 2.28 6.20
C ILE A 145 -9.18 1.76 6.67
N LYS A 146 -9.98 2.58 7.34
CA LYS A 146 -11.32 2.21 7.80
C LYS A 146 -12.23 1.84 6.64
N CYS A 147 -12.28 2.66 5.57
CA CYS A 147 -13.07 2.36 4.37
C CYS A 147 -12.66 1.01 3.73
N ALA A 148 -11.36 0.72 3.63
CA ALA A 148 -10.87 -0.54 3.09
C ALA A 148 -11.31 -1.73 3.94
N ILE A 149 -11.14 -1.66 5.25
CA ILE A 149 -11.48 -2.74 6.18
C ILE A 149 -13.00 -3.00 6.24
N GLU A 150 -13.81 -1.95 6.23
CA GLU A 150 -15.27 -2.06 6.16
C GLU A 150 -15.77 -2.80 4.92
N ARG A 151 -14.99 -2.80 3.85
CA ARG A 151 -15.27 -3.59 2.62
C ARG A 151 -14.58 -4.94 2.58
N GLY A 152 -14.00 -5.38 3.70
CA GLY A 152 -13.38 -6.70 3.84
C GLY A 152 -11.97 -6.82 3.29
N MET A 153 -11.35 -5.73 2.86
CA MET A 153 -9.97 -5.72 2.39
C MET A 153 -8.97 -5.86 3.55
N THR A 154 -7.82 -6.46 3.28
CA THR A 154 -6.64 -6.30 4.14
C THR A 154 -5.85 -5.06 3.70
N VAL A 155 -5.06 -4.50 4.60
CA VAL A 155 -4.32 -3.26 4.36
C VAL A 155 -2.84 -3.46 4.61
N LEU A 156 -2.00 -3.09 3.65
CA LEU A 156 -0.58 -2.83 3.85
C LEU A 156 -0.42 -1.34 4.20
N TYR A 157 -0.21 -1.03 5.47
CA TYR A 157 -0.07 0.35 5.94
C TYR A 157 1.40 0.76 5.98
N CYS A 158 1.76 1.69 5.10
CA CYS A 158 3.13 2.19 4.97
C CYS A 158 3.41 3.31 5.97
N ILE A 159 4.50 3.16 6.68
CA ILE A 159 5.08 4.16 7.58
C ILE A 159 6.55 4.36 7.24
N GLY A 160 7.06 5.55 7.50
CA GLY A 160 8.47 5.85 7.27
C GLY A 160 8.78 7.30 7.59
N GLU A 161 10.02 7.55 7.95
CA GLU A 161 10.57 8.87 8.21
C GLU A 161 11.42 9.36 7.04
N LYS A 162 11.50 10.67 6.88
CA LYS A 162 12.37 11.35 5.92
C LYS A 162 13.80 11.48 6.47
N SER A 163 14.72 11.92 5.62
CA SER A 163 16.12 12.11 5.99
C SER A 163 16.28 13.10 7.14
N GLU A 164 15.54 14.20 7.09
CA GLU A 164 15.54 15.25 8.11
C GLU A 164 14.85 14.85 9.42
N GLU A 165 14.10 13.76 9.42
CA GLU A 165 13.33 13.25 10.56
C GLU A 165 14.05 12.10 11.30
N GLN A 166 15.22 11.66 10.81
CA GLN A 166 15.91 10.50 11.37
C GLN A 166 16.23 10.61 12.85
N ASP A 167 16.55 11.78 13.35
CA ASP A 167 16.81 11.99 14.78
C ASP A 167 15.55 11.93 15.64
N GLN A 168 14.37 12.07 15.03
CA GLN A 168 13.04 12.05 15.65
C GLN A 168 12.18 10.87 15.17
N TRP A 169 12.80 9.83 14.62
CA TRP A 169 12.11 8.71 14.00
C TRP A 169 11.05 8.05 14.92
N GLN A 170 11.31 7.99 16.23
CA GLN A 170 10.35 7.40 17.18
C GLN A 170 9.08 8.22 17.30
N GLU A 171 9.18 9.55 17.33
CA GLU A 171 8.04 10.45 17.37
C GLU A 171 7.26 10.37 16.06
N VAL A 172 7.95 10.43 14.92
CA VAL A 172 7.35 10.39 13.59
C VAL A 172 6.60 9.08 13.37
N LEU A 173 7.27 7.93 13.55
CA LEU A 173 6.64 6.63 13.37
C LEU A 173 5.57 6.35 14.42
N GLY A 174 5.79 6.79 15.67
CA GLY A 174 4.81 6.68 16.75
C GLY A 174 3.51 7.38 16.40
N LYS A 175 3.55 8.63 15.92
CA LYS A 175 2.36 9.38 15.47
C LYS A 175 1.69 8.74 14.25
N GLN A 176 2.48 8.25 13.29
CA GLN A 176 1.93 7.54 12.13
C GLN A 176 1.15 6.30 12.56
N LEU A 177 1.65 5.53 13.51
CA LEU A 177 0.97 4.34 14.04
C LEU A 177 -0.23 4.71 14.92
N GLU A 178 -0.07 5.63 15.87
CA GLU A 178 -1.12 6.02 16.80
C GLU A 178 -2.35 6.56 16.08
N ILE A 179 -2.16 7.54 15.18
CA ILE A 179 -3.25 8.21 14.48
C ILE A 179 -3.78 7.31 13.35
N GLY A 180 -2.90 6.71 12.56
CA GLY A 180 -3.28 5.89 11.41
C GLY A 180 -4.05 4.62 11.80
N LEU A 181 -3.75 4.04 12.95
CA LEU A 181 -4.41 2.81 13.45
C LEU A 181 -5.49 3.08 14.50
N LYS A 182 -5.87 4.33 14.72
CA LYS A 182 -6.91 4.68 15.69
C LYS A 182 -8.26 4.05 15.31
N ASP A 183 -8.82 3.26 16.24
CA ASP A 183 -10.13 2.58 16.05
C ASP A 183 -10.17 1.68 14.80
N VAL A 184 -9.05 1.01 14.48
CA VAL A 184 -8.89 0.10 13.34
C VAL A 184 -8.80 -1.34 13.83
N ASP A 185 -9.42 -2.27 13.09
CA ASP A 185 -9.18 -3.71 13.28
C ASP A 185 -7.76 -4.08 12.83
N LYS A 186 -6.84 -4.12 13.78
CA LYS A 186 -5.42 -4.40 13.54
C LYS A 186 -5.15 -5.78 12.94
N SER A 187 -6.08 -6.74 13.08
CA SER A 187 -5.94 -8.08 12.49
C SER A 187 -6.01 -8.07 10.95
N LYS A 188 -6.48 -6.97 10.37
CA LYS A 188 -6.57 -6.75 8.93
C LYS A 188 -5.42 -5.93 8.36
N VAL A 189 -4.44 -5.56 9.17
CA VAL A 189 -3.36 -4.65 8.77
C VAL A 189 -2.00 -5.30 8.98
N VAL A 190 -1.15 -5.18 7.95
CA VAL A 190 0.30 -5.43 8.03
C VAL A 190 1.00 -4.08 7.89
N ILE A 191 2.02 -3.85 8.71
CA ILE A 191 2.81 -2.62 8.63
C ILE A 191 3.93 -2.79 7.61
N ALA A 192 4.09 -1.83 6.70
CA ALA A 192 5.26 -1.72 5.84
C ALA A 192 6.14 -0.57 6.33
N TYR A 193 7.35 -0.89 6.77
CA TYR A 193 8.34 0.14 7.08
C TYR A 193 9.13 0.50 5.83
N GLU A 194 9.02 1.74 5.40
CA GLU A 194 9.66 2.29 4.20
C GLU A 194 10.54 3.50 4.60
N PRO A 195 11.84 3.30 4.93
CA PRO A 195 12.73 4.43 5.25
C PRO A 195 12.93 5.29 4.00
N ILE A 196 12.23 6.42 3.91
CA ILE A 196 12.14 7.27 2.71
C ILE A 196 13.51 7.74 2.25
N TRP A 197 14.44 7.93 3.19
CA TRP A 197 15.82 8.33 2.93
C TRP A 197 16.66 7.25 2.22
N SER A 198 16.26 5.97 2.31
CA SER A 198 17.00 4.83 1.74
C SER A 198 16.35 4.26 0.47
N ILE A 199 15.21 4.81 0.01
CA ILE A 199 14.44 4.28 -1.11
C ILE A 199 14.71 5.09 -2.37
N GLY A 200 14.89 4.38 -3.49
CA GLY A 200 15.02 4.97 -4.82
C GLY A 200 16.38 4.71 -5.48
N PRO A 201 16.50 5.05 -6.78
CA PRO A 201 17.74 4.83 -7.53
C PRO A 201 18.95 5.51 -6.89
N GLY A 202 20.03 4.75 -6.70
CA GLY A 202 21.27 5.26 -6.12
C GLY A 202 21.28 5.46 -4.60
N LYS A 203 20.19 5.08 -3.91
CA LYS A 203 20.15 5.06 -2.45
C LYS A 203 20.75 3.78 -1.89
N THR A 204 21.27 3.87 -0.68
CA THR A 204 21.74 2.68 0.06
C THR A 204 20.64 2.17 0.96
N PRO A 205 20.27 0.89 0.89
CA PRO A 205 19.28 0.30 1.79
C PRO A 205 19.67 0.46 3.26
N ALA A 206 18.67 0.58 4.13
CA ALA A 206 18.90 0.65 5.57
C ALA A 206 19.61 -0.63 6.08
N GLY A 207 20.53 -0.46 7.00
CA GLY A 207 21.27 -1.58 7.58
C GLY A 207 20.39 -2.48 8.45
N LYS A 208 20.75 -3.76 8.55
CA LYS A 208 20.02 -4.78 9.31
C LYS A 208 19.71 -4.35 10.75
N ASP A 209 20.69 -3.75 11.44
CA ASP A 209 20.49 -3.35 12.84
C ASP A 209 19.45 -2.23 12.98
N TYR A 210 19.48 -1.28 12.05
CA TYR A 210 18.48 -0.22 11.99
C TYR A 210 17.08 -0.77 11.73
N ILE A 211 16.93 -1.64 10.73
CA ILE A 211 15.64 -2.30 10.41
C ILE A 211 15.14 -3.08 11.63
N THR A 212 16.03 -3.82 12.31
CA THR A 212 15.67 -4.59 13.50
C THR A 212 15.21 -3.70 14.64
N LYS A 213 15.88 -2.55 14.86
CA LYS A 213 15.50 -1.54 15.85
C LYS A 213 14.08 -1.02 15.59
N ILE A 214 13.79 -0.63 14.34
CA ILE A 214 12.46 -0.15 13.96
C ILE A 214 11.40 -1.24 14.12
N ALA A 215 11.69 -2.47 13.68
CA ALA A 215 10.75 -3.58 13.80
C ALA A 215 10.37 -3.89 15.26
N ARG A 216 11.31 -3.81 16.19
CA ARG A 216 11.03 -3.94 17.63
C ARG A 216 10.11 -2.84 18.12
N PHE A 217 10.44 -1.58 17.81
CA PHE A 217 9.62 -0.43 18.18
C PHE A 217 8.19 -0.56 17.65
N VAL A 218 8.01 -0.89 16.37
CA VAL A 218 6.67 -1.06 15.77
C VAL A 218 5.90 -2.16 16.50
N LYS A 219 6.52 -3.31 16.78
CA LYS A 219 5.87 -4.40 17.52
C LYS A 219 5.46 -3.98 18.93
N GLU A 220 6.30 -3.25 19.64
CA GLU A 220 5.99 -2.69 20.96
C GLU A 220 4.80 -1.72 20.91
N GLN A 221 4.80 -0.78 19.96
CA GLN A 221 3.72 0.21 19.81
C GLN A 221 2.39 -0.39 19.35
N THR A 222 2.42 -1.49 18.61
CA THR A 222 1.22 -2.07 18.00
C THR A 222 0.65 -3.29 18.73
N GLY A 223 1.37 -3.82 19.72
CA GLY A 223 1.03 -5.08 20.39
C GLY A 223 1.36 -6.31 19.57
N GLY A 224 2.38 -6.26 18.71
CA GLY A 224 2.94 -7.41 18.00
C GLY A 224 2.45 -7.60 16.56
N MET A 225 1.93 -6.57 15.90
CA MET A 225 1.52 -6.66 14.48
C MET A 225 2.68 -7.12 13.60
N ASP A 226 2.33 -7.78 12.49
CA ASP A 226 3.30 -8.14 11.47
C ASP A 226 3.84 -6.89 10.77
N ILE A 227 5.14 -6.92 10.48
CA ILE A 227 5.85 -5.84 9.81
C ILE A 227 6.71 -6.41 8.68
N VAL A 228 6.68 -5.74 7.55
CA VAL A 228 7.57 -5.96 6.42
C VAL A 228 8.48 -4.75 6.21
N TYR A 229 9.65 -4.98 5.63
CA TYR A 229 10.56 -3.93 5.20
C TYR A 229 10.39 -3.71 3.71
N GLY A 230 10.21 -2.47 3.28
CA GLY A 230 10.09 -2.04 1.90
C GLY A 230 11.23 -1.09 1.48
N GLY A 231 11.71 -1.23 0.23
CA GLY A 231 12.73 -0.36 -0.32
C GLY A 231 13.33 -0.90 -1.60
#